data_b7140c4912d9cefa756b15fd1cc90da0
#
_entry.id   b7140c4912d9cefa756b15fd1cc90da0
#
_cell.length_a   1.000
_cell.length_b   1.000
_cell.length_c   1.000
_cell.angle_alpha   90.00
_cell.angle_beta   90.00
_cell.angle_gamma   90.00
#
_symmetry.space_group_name_H-M   'P 1'
#
loop_
_entity.id
_entity.type
_entity.pdbx_description
1 polymer ?
#
loop_
_entity_poly.entity_id
_entity_poly.type
_entity_poly.pdbx_seq_one_letter_code
_entity_poly.pdbx_strand_id
1 'polypeptide(L)'
;MNKFRLFMMAAAVVFLAGCNVKKEKSQAVVDDEEVVADSTVYGVCGEGTSMHSLELITDAGDTITYTILDAEADLDGGLSSGPVTIVVGGMMSGDKMAVTGHKVEGEMLADRVINVTSLLGHWTSLDKNFEIEEGGTVRSNVKAETNPWTSWKILNGQLLLNRDTFAIDNLGADSLAIENARGIFLFKRQK
;
A
#
# COMPACT_ATOMS: atom_id res chain seq x y z
N MET A 1 -42.19 68.37 43.63
CA MET A 1 -42.11 68.47 45.10
C MET A 1 -41.21 67.33 45.60
N ASN A 2 -40.18 67.70 46.30
CA ASN A 2 -39.44 67.00 47.35
C ASN A 2 -38.54 65.86 46.93
N LYS A 3 -37.31 66.09 46.89
CA LYS A 3 -36.25 66.20 47.91
C LYS A 3 -35.50 64.91 48.10
N PHE A 4 -34.19 64.97 47.73
CA PHE A 4 -33.07 64.86 48.66
C PHE A 4 -32.77 63.49 49.26
N ARG A 5 -31.63 62.81 48.93
CA ARG A 5 -30.32 62.96 49.62
C ARG A 5 -29.35 61.93 49.00
N LEU A 6 -28.37 62.33 48.36
CA LEU A 6 -26.94 62.33 48.62
C LEU A 6 -26.53 61.49 49.82
N PHE A 7 -25.80 60.36 49.54
CA PHE A 7 -24.74 59.92 50.44
C PHE A 7 -23.60 59.34 49.64
N MET A 8 -22.53 59.98 49.74
CA MET A 8 -21.19 59.67 49.23
C MET A 8 -20.54 58.72 50.21
N MET A 9 -19.98 57.60 49.75
CA MET A 9 -18.87 56.97 50.45
C MET A 9 -17.95 56.32 49.48
N ALA A 10 -16.76 56.80 49.45
CA ALA A 10 -15.58 56.26 48.80
C ALA A 10 -15.14 54.95 49.46
N ALA A 11 -14.62 54.06 48.72
CA ALA A 11 -13.29 53.49 49.02
C ALA A 11 -13.02 52.17 48.24
N ALA A 12 -11.81 52.10 47.83
CA ALA A 12 -10.97 50.95 47.55
C ALA A 12 -11.10 50.25 46.19
N VAL A 13 -10.35 50.79 45.28
CA VAL A 13 -9.81 50.11 44.11
C VAL A 13 -8.83 49.05 44.59
N VAL A 14 -9.18 47.77 44.43
CA VAL A 14 -8.23 46.67 44.49
C VAL A 14 -8.03 46.19 43.06
N PHE A 15 -6.93 46.62 42.44
CA PHE A 15 -6.43 46.05 41.22
C PHE A 15 -5.90 44.63 41.53
N LEU A 16 -6.68 43.62 41.26
CA LEU A 16 -6.16 42.28 41.09
C LEU A 16 -5.84 42.07 39.60
N ALA A 17 -4.58 42.25 39.26
CA ALA A 17 -4.03 41.82 37.98
C ALA A 17 -4.12 40.31 37.90
N GLY A 18 -5.23 39.79 37.40
CA GLY A 18 -5.38 38.40 36.99
C GLY A 18 -4.64 38.20 35.67
N CYS A 19 -3.47 37.60 35.74
CA CYS A 19 -2.81 37.02 34.57
C CYS A 19 -3.73 35.97 33.93
N ASN A 20 -4.39 36.40 32.86
CA ASN A 20 -5.14 35.48 32.00
C ASN A 20 -4.14 34.73 31.14
N VAL A 21 -3.60 33.63 31.69
CA VAL A 21 -2.87 32.63 30.92
C VAL A 21 -3.89 31.97 29.99
N LYS A 22 -4.00 32.48 28.76
CA LYS A 22 -4.61 31.72 27.67
C LYS A 22 -3.83 30.43 27.55
N LYS A 23 -4.39 29.33 28.05
CA LYS A 23 -4.02 27.99 27.58
C LYS A 23 -4.37 27.99 26.08
N GLU A 24 -3.37 28.19 25.25
CA GLU A 24 -3.42 27.71 23.89
C GLU A 24 -3.63 26.20 23.98
N LYS A 25 -4.83 25.76 23.62
CA LYS A 25 -5.05 24.38 23.25
C LYS A 25 -4.15 24.15 22.04
N SER A 26 -3.03 23.47 22.29
CA SER A 26 -2.33 22.77 21.25
C SER A 26 -3.38 21.92 20.55
N GLN A 27 -3.84 22.37 19.39
CA GLN A 27 -4.51 21.51 18.44
C GLN A 27 -3.44 20.47 18.07
N ALA A 28 -3.61 19.27 18.57
CA ALA A 28 -2.98 18.12 17.99
C ALA A 28 -3.41 18.18 16.51
N VAL A 29 -2.44 18.43 15.64
CA VAL A 29 -2.55 18.15 14.22
C VAL A 29 -2.77 16.66 14.18
N VAL A 30 -4.02 16.24 14.06
CA VAL A 30 -4.33 14.90 13.62
C VAL A 30 -3.89 14.94 12.17
N ASP A 31 -2.74 14.37 11.87
CA ASP A 31 -2.44 13.95 10.51
C ASP A 31 -3.59 13.00 10.15
N ASP A 32 -4.56 13.51 9.39
CA ASP A 32 -5.46 12.68 8.62
C ASP A 32 -4.55 11.93 7.63
N GLU A 33 -3.98 10.80 8.07
CA GLU A 33 -3.51 9.79 7.14
C GLU A 33 -4.74 9.43 6.32
N GLU A 34 -4.77 9.92 5.10
CA GLU A 34 -5.79 9.58 4.11
C GLU A 34 -5.76 8.06 4.00
N VAL A 35 -6.73 7.39 4.60
CA VAL A 35 -6.85 5.93 4.57
C VAL A 35 -7.19 5.57 3.13
N VAL A 36 -6.16 5.34 2.33
CA VAL A 36 -6.31 4.87 0.96
C VAL A 36 -7.00 3.52 1.02
N ALA A 37 -8.22 3.45 0.49
CA ALA A 37 -8.99 2.21 0.46
C ALA A 37 -8.19 1.13 -0.29
N ASP A 38 -8.15 -0.08 0.26
CA ASP A 38 -7.51 -1.22 -0.38
C ASP A 38 -8.41 -1.73 -1.51
N SER A 39 -7.94 -1.60 -2.75
CA SER A 39 -8.61 -2.07 -3.95
C SER A 39 -8.06 -3.42 -4.44
N THR A 40 -7.17 -4.04 -3.67
CA THR A 40 -6.54 -5.30 -4.05
C THR A 40 -7.53 -6.46 -3.90
N VAL A 41 -7.74 -7.21 -4.97
CA VAL A 41 -8.53 -8.45 -4.99
C VAL A 41 -7.58 -9.64 -4.95
N TYR A 42 -7.76 -10.50 -3.95
CA TYR A 42 -7.01 -11.75 -3.83
C TYR A 42 -7.82 -12.94 -4.35
N GLY A 43 -7.11 -13.92 -4.90
CA GLY A 43 -7.73 -15.13 -5.40
C GLY A 43 -6.72 -16.10 -5.99
N VAL A 44 -7.22 -17.12 -6.65
CA VAL A 44 -6.44 -18.16 -7.35
C VAL A 44 -6.61 -18.00 -8.86
N CYS A 45 -5.50 -18.10 -9.59
CA CYS A 45 -5.48 -18.09 -11.04
C CYS A 45 -6.23 -19.34 -11.56
N GLY A 46 -7.31 -19.13 -12.29
CA GLY A 46 -8.14 -20.18 -12.85
C GLY A 46 -7.57 -20.78 -14.14
N GLU A 47 -8.15 -21.92 -14.55
CA GLU A 47 -7.73 -22.63 -15.77
C GLU A 47 -8.11 -21.87 -17.07
N GLY A 48 -9.10 -20.96 -17.00
CA GLY A 48 -9.50 -20.10 -18.11
C GLY A 48 -8.53 -18.95 -18.41
N THR A 49 -7.43 -18.83 -17.65
CA THR A 49 -6.41 -17.80 -17.85
C THR A 49 -5.67 -17.99 -19.17
N SER A 50 -5.43 -16.90 -19.88
CA SER A 50 -4.70 -16.85 -21.13
C SER A 50 -3.66 -15.71 -21.11
N MET A 51 -2.99 -15.48 -22.25
CA MET A 51 -2.03 -14.39 -22.41
C MET A 51 -2.69 -13.02 -22.24
N HIS A 52 -3.96 -12.87 -22.66
CA HIS A 52 -4.68 -11.59 -22.66
C HIS A 52 -5.82 -11.52 -21.64
N SER A 53 -5.98 -12.55 -20.80
CA SER A 53 -7.03 -12.59 -19.78
C SER A 53 -6.59 -13.38 -18.55
N LEU A 54 -6.95 -12.87 -17.37
CA LEU A 54 -6.79 -13.57 -16.11
C LEU A 54 -8.18 -13.95 -15.59
N GLU A 55 -8.44 -15.24 -15.45
CA GLU A 55 -9.55 -15.75 -14.66
C GLU A 55 -9.11 -15.80 -13.20
N LEU A 56 -9.72 -15.00 -12.35
CA LEU A 56 -9.43 -14.96 -10.93
C LEU A 56 -10.60 -15.57 -10.15
N ILE A 57 -10.39 -16.68 -9.48
CA ILE A 57 -11.31 -17.22 -8.50
C ILE A 57 -10.98 -16.56 -7.17
N THR A 58 -11.80 -15.58 -6.78
CA THR A 58 -11.53 -14.73 -5.61
C THR A 58 -11.63 -15.50 -4.30
N ASP A 59 -10.98 -15.01 -3.24
CA ASP A 59 -11.10 -15.59 -1.89
C ASP A 59 -12.54 -15.52 -1.35
N ALA A 60 -13.40 -14.67 -1.93
CA ALA A 60 -14.85 -14.63 -1.63
C ALA A 60 -15.67 -15.71 -2.34
N GLY A 61 -15.04 -16.45 -3.28
CA GLY A 61 -15.68 -17.52 -4.05
C GLY A 61 -16.28 -17.08 -5.39
N ASP A 62 -16.18 -15.80 -5.75
CA ASP A 62 -16.61 -15.28 -7.04
C ASP A 62 -15.55 -15.50 -8.11
N THR A 63 -15.94 -15.55 -9.38
CA THR A 63 -15.00 -15.59 -10.51
C THR A 63 -15.05 -14.27 -11.25
N ILE A 64 -13.90 -13.62 -11.38
CA ILE A 64 -13.73 -12.37 -12.14
C ILE A 64 -12.75 -12.64 -13.27
N THR A 65 -13.12 -12.24 -14.49
CA THR A 65 -12.22 -12.26 -15.64
C THR A 65 -11.69 -10.85 -15.85
N TYR A 66 -10.38 -10.68 -15.80
CA TYR A 66 -9.69 -9.44 -16.08
C TYR A 66 -9.07 -9.50 -17.48
N THR A 67 -9.25 -8.46 -18.25
CA THR A 67 -8.52 -8.25 -19.50
C THR A 67 -7.11 -7.75 -19.17
N ILE A 68 -6.10 -8.37 -19.79
CA ILE A 68 -4.69 -8.02 -19.68
C ILE A 68 -4.32 -7.20 -20.91
N LEU A 69 -3.84 -6.00 -20.71
CA LEU A 69 -3.44 -5.09 -21.78
C LEU A 69 -1.92 -5.17 -21.96
N ASP A 70 -1.50 -5.63 -23.13
CA ASP A 70 -0.09 -5.63 -23.52
C ASP A 70 0.33 -4.27 -24.09
N ALA A 71 1.62 -3.96 -24.02
CA ALA A 71 2.18 -2.85 -24.76
C ALA A 71 2.12 -3.15 -26.26
N GLU A 72 1.20 -2.51 -26.98
CA GLU A 72 1.18 -2.61 -28.43
C GLU A 72 2.37 -1.84 -29.01
N ALA A 73 3.11 -2.49 -29.92
CA ALA A 73 4.10 -1.80 -30.73
C ALA A 73 3.39 -1.02 -31.83
N ASP A 74 3.61 0.29 -31.90
CA ASP A 74 3.16 1.09 -33.03
C ASP A 74 3.84 0.60 -34.31
N LEU A 75 3.15 0.76 -35.46
CA LEU A 75 3.68 0.38 -36.78
C LEU A 75 5.00 1.05 -37.14
N ASP A 76 5.35 2.14 -36.47
CA ASP A 76 6.64 2.87 -36.56
C ASP A 76 7.69 2.38 -35.57
N GLY A 77 7.45 1.28 -34.83
CA GLY A 77 8.42 0.71 -33.88
C GLY A 77 8.50 1.43 -32.54
N GLY A 78 7.59 2.36 -32.25
CA GLY A 78 7.38 2.96 -30.93
C GLY A 78 6.50 2.05 -30.06
N LEU A 79 6.61 2.20 -28.72
CA LEU A 79 5.64 1.62 -27.79
C LEU A 79 4.42 2.54 -27.73
N SER A 80 3.22 1.97 -27.86
CA SER A 80 1.98 2.70 -27.64
C SER A 80 1.98 3.32 -26.23
N SER A 81 1.55 4.56 -26.12
CA SER A 81 1.39 5.25 -24.82
C SER A 81 0.06 4.89 -24.13
N GLY A 82 -0.62 3.83 -24.56
CA GLY A 82 -1.85 3.32 -23.94
C GLY A 82 -1.62 2.71 -22.57
N PRO A 83 -2.71 2.45 -21.82
CA PRO A 83 -2.64 1.73 -20.56
C PRO A 83 -2.08 0.32 -20.79
N VAL A 84 -1.20 -0.14 -19.92
CA VAL A 84 -0.58 -1.47 -19.96
C VAL A 84 -0.77 -2.13 -18.60
N THR A 85 -1.15 -3.40 -18.61
CA THR A 85 -1.21 -4.20 -17.39
C THR A 85 0.21 -4.61 -16.97
N ILE A 86 0.56 -4.35 -15.72
CA ILE A 86 1.84 -4.80 -15.16
C ILE A 86 1.63 -6.18 -14.53
N VAL A 87 2.25 -7.21 -15.10
CA VAL A 87 2.22 -8.58 -14.57
C VAL A 87 3.60 -8.93 -14.03
N VAL A 88 3.67 -9.29 -12.74
CA VAL A 88 4.92 -9.73 -12.10
C VAL A 88 4.77 -11.11 -11.48
N GLY A 89 5.74 -11.98 -11.70
CA GLY A 89 5.73 -13.37 -11.23
C GLY A 89 5.00 -14.36 -12.14
N GLY A 90 4.45 -13.88 -13.27
CA GLY A 90 3.69 -14.71 -14.22
C GLY A 90 2.28 -15.05 -13.75
N MET A 91 1.51 -15.71 -14.62
CA MET A 91 0.13 -16.17 -14.36
C MET A 91 0.07 -17.66 -14.65
N MET A 92 0.08 -18.48 -13.62
CA MET A 92 -0.06 -19.93 -13.73
C MET A 92 -1.31 -20.39 -12.99
N SER A 93 -2.09 -21.26 -13.62
CA SER A 93 -3.27 -21.86 -13.00
C SER A 93 -2.90 -22.51 -11.65
N GLY A 94 -3.69 -22.23 -10.62
CA GLY A 94 -3.46 -22.68 -9.26
C GLY A 94 -2.64 -21.74 -8.38
N ASP A 95 -1.94 -20.75 -8.95
CA ASP A 95 -1.18 -19.78 -8.17
C ASP A 95 -2.09 -18.75 -7.50
N LYS A 96 -1.70 -18.31 -6.31
CA LYS A 96 -2.33 -17.19 -5.63
C LYS A 96 -1.91 -15.87 -6.28
N MET A 97 -2.91 -15.03 -6.54
CA MET A 97 -2.76 -13.73 -7.17
C MET A 97 -3.27 -12.60 -6.29
N ALA A 98 -2.68 -11.43 -6.44
CA ALA A 98 -3.20 -10.17 -5.94
C ALA A 98 -3.34 -9.22 -7.14
N VAL A 99 -4.56 -8.75 -7.39
CA VAL A 99 -4.91 -8.00 -8.60
C VAL A 99 -5.51 -6.66 -8.21
N THR A 100 -5.06 -5.60 -8.87
CA THR A 100 -5.77 -4.32 -8.92
C THR A 100 -6.28 -4.09 -10.34
N GLY A 101 -7.43 -3.49 -10.46
CA GLY A 101 -8.04 -3.22 -11.76
C GLY A 101 -9.27 -2.33 -11.60
N HIS A 102 -9.79 -1.92 -12.73
CA HIS A 102 -10.96 -1.05 -12.81
C HIS A 102 -11.90 -1.49 -13.92
N LYS A 103 -13.13 -1.00 -13.88
CA LYS A 103 -14.16 -1.36 -14.84
C LYS A 103 -14.25 -0.30 -15.94
N VAL A 104 -14.19 -0.74 -17.20
CA VAL A 104 -14.38 0.10 -18.39
C VAL A 104 -15.43 -0.55 -19.28
N GLU A 105 -16.49 0.18 -19.61
CA GLU A 105 -17.56 -0.26 -20.52
C GLU A 105 -18.17 -1.63 -20.22
N GLY A 106 -18.08 -2.06 -18.96
CA GLY A 106 -18.62 -3.35 -18.52
C GLY A 106 -17.57 -4.43 -18.30
N GLU A 107 -16.37 -4.27 -18.85
CA GLU A 107 -15.24 -5.19 -18.72
C GLU A 107 -14.34 -4.79 -17.54
N MET A 108 -13.71 -5.78 -16.91
CA MET A 108 -12.71 -5.57 -15.86
C MET A 108 -11.33 -5.54 -16.51
N LEU A 109 -10.64 -4.42 -16.43
CA LEU A 109 -9.24 -4.29 -16.87
C LEU A 109 -8.32 -4.45 -15.67
N ALA A 110 -7.27 -5.25 -15.81
CA ALA A 110 -6.23 -5.33 -14.78
C ALA A 110 -5.24 -4.18 -14.94
N ASP A 111 -4.96 -3.48 -13.86
CA ASP A 111 -3.87 -2.49 -13.79
C ASP A 111 -2.57 -3.18 -13.42
N ARG A 112 -2.62 -4.03 -12.39
CA ARG A 112 -1.47 -4.79 -11.92
C ARG A 112 -1.88 -6.17 -11.44
N VAL A 113 -1.10 -7.18 -11.82
CA VAL A 113 -1.22 -8.57 -11.38
C VAL A 113 0.08 -8.99 -10.71
N ILE A 114 -0.01 -9.43 -9.47
CA ILE A 114 1.14 -9.91 -8.69
C ILE A 114 0.91 -11.38 -8.35
N ASN A 115 1.84 -12.24 -8.76
CA ASN A 115 1.83 -13.64 -8.38
C ASN A 115 2.35 -13.79 -6.95
N VAL A 116 1.44 -13.99 -6.02
CA VAL A 116 1.74 -14.13 -4.59
C VAL A 116 2.50 -15.43 -4.34
N THR A 117 2.15 -16.53 -5.03
CA THR A 117 2.87 -17.81 -4.92
C THR A 117 4.35 -17.63 -5.28
N SER A 118 4.64 -16.89 -6.35
CA SER A 118 6.01 -16.58 -6.76
C SER A 118 6.72 -15.64 -5.78
N LEU A 119 6.00 -14.80 -5.03
CA LEU A 119 6.57 -13.88 -4.04
C LEU A 119 7.01 -14.60 -2.77
N LEU A 120 6.29 -15.66 -2.37
CA LEU A 120 6.62 -16.45 -1.18
C LEU A 120 7.99 -17.11 -1.30
N GLY A 121 8.67 -17.26 -0.17
CA GLY A 121 9.93 -17.98 -0.03
C GLY A 121 11.07 -17.15 0.52
N HIS A 122 12.27 -17.68 0.41
CA HIS A 122 13.47 -17.19 1.06
C HIS A 122 14.27 -16.27 0.13
N TRP A 123 14.48 -15.03 0.54
CA TRP A 123 15.13 -13.99 -0.22
C TRP A 123 16.39 -13.46 0.49
N THR A 124 17.48 -13.28 -0.25
CA THR A 124 18.75 -12.83 0.31
C THR A 124 19.40 -11.76 -0.55
N SER A 125 20.03 -10.80 0.10
CA SER A 125 20.96 -9.81 -0.46
C SER A 125 22.20 -9.70 0.43
N LEU A 126 23.04 -8.70 0.20
CA LEU A 126 24.21 -8.44 1.07
C LEU A 126 23.81 -8.08 2.49
N ASP A 127 22.70 -7.33 2.64
CA ASP A 127 22.30 -6.72 3.91
C ASP A 127 21.03 -7.35 4.52
N LYS A 128 20.33 -8.18 3.76
CA LYS A 128 19.04 -8.73 4.14
C LYS A 128 18.98 -10.24 3.84
N ASN A 129 18.39 -10.96 4.77
CA ASN A 129 18.07 -12.37 4.60
C ASN A 129 16.76 -12.61 5.32
N PHE A 130 15.70 -12.89 4.56
CA PHE A 130 14.34 -12.99 5.09
C PHE A 130 13.51 -13.99 4.28
N GLU A 131 12.45 -14.47 4.89
CA GLU A 131 11.47 -15.36 4.28
C GLU A 131 10.10 -14.69 4.31
N ILE A 132 9.46 -14.64 3.15
CA ILE A 132 8.06 -14.23 2.99
C ILE A 132 7.22 -15.49 3.10
N GLU A 133 6.41 -15.58 4.16
CA GLU A 133 5.56 -16.74 4.45
C GLU A 133 4.10 -16.43 4.11
N GLU A 134 3.32 -17.48 3.92
CA GLU A 134 1.87 -17.35 3.82
C GLU A 134 1.29 -16.66 5.06
N GLY A 135 0.11 -16.01 4.90
CA GLY A 135 -0.58 -15.38 6.02
C GLY A 135 -0.01 -14.03 6.44
N GLY A 136 0.87 -13.41 5.64
CA GLY A 136 1.32 -12.04 5.88
C GLY A 136 2.52 -11.90 6.81
N THR A 137 3.22 -13.00 7.12
CA THR A 137 4.40 -12.99 7.99
C THR A 137 5.69 -12.88 7.17
N VAL A 138 6.63 -12.09 7.68
CA VAL A 138 8.03 -12.08 7.21
C VAL A 138 8.92 -12.51 8.36
N ARG A 139 9.80 -13.46 8.12
CA ARG A 139 10.80 -13.90 9.09
C ARG A 139 12.18 -13.44 8.66
N SER A 140 12.82 -12.59 9.48
CA SER A 140 14.23 -12.25 9.29
C SER A 140 15.13 -13.39 9.78
N ASN A 141 16.12 -13.75 8.97
CA ASN A 141 17.15 -14.75 9.30
C ASN A 141 18.48 -14.10 9.71
N VAL A 142 18.52 -12.76 9.78
CA VAL A 142 19.70 -12.01 10.24
C VAL A 142 19.66 -11.88 11.75
N LYS A 143 20.64 -12.45 12.44
CA LYS A 143 20.78 -12.29 13.88
C LYS A 143 21.07 -10.82 14.23
N ALA A 144 20.31 -10.27 15.17
CA ALA A 144 20.47 -8.90 15.67
C ALA A 144 20.22 -7.81 14.61
N GLU A 145 19.32 -8.05 13.66
CA GLU A 145 18.82 -7.00 12.77
C GLU A 145 18.05 -5.94 13.57
N THR A 146 18.40 -4.66 13.42
CA THR A 146 17.82 -3.57 14.21
C THR A 146 16.35 -3.29 13.88
N ASN A 147 15.98 -3.43 12.61
CA ASN A 147 14.62 -3.21 12.11
C ASN A 147 14.23 -4.33 11.15
N PRO A 148 13.90 -5.53 11.65
CA PRO A 148 13.48 -6.62 10.79
C PRO A 148 12.10 -6.34 10.19
N TRP A 149 11.89 -6.79 8.96
CA TRP A 149 10.54 -6.93 8.44
C TRP A 149 9.87 -8.12 9.12
N THR A 150 8.65 -7.95 9.58
CA THR A 150 7.89 -8.97 10.32
C THR A 150 6.53 -9.27 9.71
N SER A 151 6.05 -8.38 8.83
CA SER A 151 4.77 -8.54 8.16
C SER A 151 4.83 -8.04 6.73
N TRP A 152 3.96 -8.60 5.88
CA TRP A 152 3.78 -8.18 4.51
C TRP A 152 2.32 -8.25 4.07
N LYS A 153 1.98 -7.45 3.08
CA LYS A 153 0.76 -7.61 2.28
C LYS A 153 0.93 -6.91 0.94
N ILE A 154 0.08 -7.26 -0.01
CA ILE A 154 -0.09 -6.42 -1.21
C ILE A 154 -1.21 -5.43 -0.93
N LEU A 155 -0.96 -4.16 -1.20
CA LEU A 155 -1.88 -3.06 -1.01
C LEU A 155 -1.85 -2.19 -2.27
N ASN A 156 -2.98 -2.11 -2.97
CA ASN A 156 -3.09 -1.31 -4.22
C ASN A 156 -1.96 -1.59 -5.23
N GLY A 157 -1.64 -2.89 -5.43
CA GLY A 157 -0.61 -3.32 -6.36
C GLY A 157 0.84 -3.09 -5.90
N GLN A 158 1.06 -2.72 -4.65
CA GLN A 158 2.39 -2.53 -4.05
C GLN A 158 2.64 -3.51 -2.92
N LEU A 159 3.90 -3.86 -2.69
CA LEU A 159 4.33 -4.68 -1.56
C LEU A 159 4.54 -3.78 -0.33
N LEU A 160 3.76 -4.01 0.70
CA LEU A 160 3.95 -3.40 2.00
C LEU A 160 4.76 -4.35 2.89
N LEU A 161 5.91 -3.91 3.37
CA LEU A 161 6.74 -4.62 4.36
C LEU A 161 6.76 -3.79 5.65
N ASN A 162 6.09 -4.25 6.70
CA ASN A 162 5.75 -3.47 7.89
C ASN A 162 4.95 -2.22 7.51
N ARG A 163 5.61 -1.06 7.48
CA ARG A 163 5.05 0.25 7.08
C ARG A 163 5.69 0.82 5.80
N ASP A 164 6.70 0.16 5.29
CA ASP A 164 7.40 0.60 4.09
C ASP A 164 6.72 0.02 2.86
N THR A 165 6.37 0.87 1.91
CA THR A 165 5.72 0.51 0.64
C THR A 165 6.76 0.42 -0.47
N PHE A 166 6.68 -0.62 -1.29
CA PHE A 166 7.58 -0.89 -2.40
C PHE A 166 6.80 -1.21 -3.67
N ALA A 167 7.24 -0.67 -4.80
CA ALA A 167 6.88 -1.23 -6.10
C ALA A 167 7.64 -2.54 -6.30
N ILE A 168 7.01 -3.54 -6.93
CA ILE A 168 7.71 -4.75 -7.37
C ILE A 168 8.04 -4.54 -8.85
N ASP A 169 9.31 -4.34 -9.16
CA ASP A 169 9.76 -4.09 -10.53
C ASP A 169 10.02 -5.39 -11.28
N ASN A 170 10.51 -6.41 -10.57
CA ASN A 170 10.73 -7.73 -11.13
C ASN A 170 10.48 -8.82 -10.07
N LEU A 171 9.82 -9.87 -10.48
CA LEU A 171 9.60 -11.08 -9.69
C LEU A 171 9.78 -12.30 -10.62
N GLY A 172 10.93 -12.91 -10.54
CA GLY A 172 11.28 -14.10 -11.29
C GLY A 172 11.43 -15.31 -10.40
N ALA A 173 11.75 -16.45 -11.01
CA ALA A 173 11.97 -17.71 -10.28
C ALA A 173 13.07 -17.58 -9.21
N ASP A 174 14.16 -16.84 -9.51
CA ASP A 174 15.34 -16.72 -8.65
C ASP A 174 15.66 -15.26 -8.27
N SER A 175 14.85 -14.29 -8.66
CA SER A 175 15.13 -12.86 -8.46
C SER A 175 13.90 -12.07 -8.05
N LEU A 176 14.10 -11.14 -7.13
CA LEU A 176 13.12 -10.14 -6.71
C LEU A 176 13.78 -8.76 -6.73
N ALA A 177 13.20 -7.81 -7.46
CA ALA A 177 13.56 -6.41 -7.42
C ALA A 177 12.38 -5.60 -6.90
N ILE A 178 12.62 -4.83 -5.84
CA ILE A 178 11.62 -3.92 -5.26
C ILE A 178 12.21 -2.53 -5.14
N GLU A 179 11.39 -1.52 -5.33
CA GLU A 179 11.80 -0.12 -5.31
C GLU A 179 10.94 0.72 -4.38
N ASN A 180 11.56 1.68 -3.72
CA ASN A 180 10.89 2.77 -3.00
C ASN A 180 11.71 4.06 -3.11
N ALA A 181 11.29 5.13 -2.41
CA ALA A 181 11.97 6.42 -2.42
C ALA A 181 13.47 6.36 -1.97
N ARG A 182 13.90 5.27 -1.31
CA ARG A 182 15.29 5.05 -0.88
C ARG A 182 16.15 4.36 -1.93
N GLY A 183 15.54 3.79 -2.99
CA GLY A 183 16.23 3.14 -4.10
C GLY A 183 15.69 1.76 -4.44
N ILE A 184 16.45 1.03 -5.26
CA ILE A 184 16.13 -0.32 -5.73
C ILE A 184 16.87 -1.34 -4.87
N PHE A 185 16.14 -2.37 -4.43
CA PHE A 185 16.65 -3.47 -3.62
C PHE A 185 16.52 -4.76 -4.40
N LEU A 186 17.66 -5.43 -4.58
CA LEU A 186 17.75 -6.66 -5.35
C LEU A 186 17.98 -7.85 -4.43
N PHE A 187 17.20 -8.89 -4.60
CA PHE A 187 17.28 -10.12 -3.83
C PHE A 187 17.38 -11.32 -4.76
N LYS A 188 18.07 -12.35 -4.28
CA LYS A 188 18.12 -13.68 -4.91
C LYS A 188 17.36 -14.67 -4.05
N ARG A 189 16.68 -15.61 -4.71
CA ARG A 189 16.02 -16.72 -4.01
C ARG A 189 17.08 -17.67 -3.47
N GLN A 190 16.95 -18.00 -2.21
CA GLN A 190 17.77 -19.05 -1.59
C GLN A 190 17.00 -20.38 -1.70
N LYS A 191 17.69 -21.39 -2.23
CA LYS A 191 17.17 -22.78 -2.32
C LYS A 191 17.44 -23.52 -1.04
#